data_45ef774beabf1d82dbc571d890839743
#
_entry.id   45ef774beabf1d82dbc571d890839743
#
_cell.length_a   1.000
_cell.length_b   1.000
_cell.length_c   1.000
_cell.angle_alpha   90.00
_cell.angle_beta   90.00
_cell.angle_gamma   90.00
#
_symmetry.space_group_name_H-M   'P 1'
#
loop_
_entity.id
_entity.type
_entity.pdbx_description
1 polymer ?
#
loop_
_entity_poly.entity_id
_entity_poly.type
_entity_poly.pdbx_seq_one_letter_code
_entity_poly.pdbx_strand_id
1 'polypeptide(L)'
;MKIKRVFNAFLLVFILAVLNGCKIYSFTGTTLSADLKTFSIQNFSMAAAGGPQNMSLTFNEKLKEYYQRNTSLKFKNTDGDIHLEGSIIAYELSPVSATAGDRAAMNRLTITVEVKFVNKTNEQEDFEKEFTFYQDFPQEQSLTQAEPILVPKILDQLVLNIFNSTAASW
;
A
#
# COMPACT_ATOMS: atom_id res chain seq x y z
N MET A 1 -33.38 50.81 -23.07
CA MET A 1 -33.48 49.41 -23.52
C MET A 1 -32.13 48.76 -23.93
N LYS A 2 -31.20 49.48 -24.54
CA LYS A 2 -29.89 48.95 -24.97
C LYS A 2 -28.94 48.58 -23.85
N ILE A 3 -28.90 49.33 -22.78
CA ILE A 3 -27.98 49.10 -21.61
C ILE A 3 -28.26 47.79 -20.88
N LYS A 4 -29.54 47.41 -20.71
CA LYS A 4 -29.90 46.11 -20.09
C LYS A 4 -29.48 44.90 -20.94
N ARG A 5 -29.51 45.04 -22.27
CA ARG A 5 -29.07 43.96 -23.20
C ARG A 5 -27.53 43.78 -23.13
N VAL A 6 -26.77 44.88 -23.03
CA VAL A 6 -25.29 44.80 -22.91
C VAL A 6 -24.92 44.21 -21.58
N PHE A 7 -25.59 44.59 -20.49
CA PHE A 7 -25.36 44.03 -19.15
C PHE A 7 -25.65 42.53 -19.07
N ASN A 8 -26.77 42.07 -19.67
CA ASN A 8 -27.09 40.65 -19.70
C ASN A 8 -26.12 39.84 -20.57
N ALA A 9 -25.63 40.41 -21.70
CA ALA A 9 -24.61 39.76 -22.50
C ALA A 9 -23.26 39.62 -21.76
N PHE A 10 -22.86 40.64 -21.00
CA PHE A 10 -21.66 40.62 -20.19
C PHE A 10 -21.76 39.59 -19.05
N LEU A 11 -22.92 39.52 -18.37
CA LEU A 11 -23.20 38.53 -17.34
C LEU A 11 -23.16 37.10 -17.89
N LEU A 12 -23.69 36.88 -19.09
CA LEU A 12 -23.68 35.57 -19.74
C LEU A 12 -22.27 35.12 -20.10
N VAL A 13 -21.42 36.00 -20.62
CA VAL A 13 -20.00 35.72 -20.91
C VAL A 13 -19.22 35.46 -19.64
N PHE A 14 -19.49 36.17 -18.55
CA PHE A 14 -18.85 35.95 -17.26
C PHE A 14 -19.21 34.57 -16.66
N ILE A 15 -20.48 34.17 -16.75
CA ILE A 15 -20.94 32.83 -16.31
C ILE A 15 -20.27 31.72 -17.12
N LEU A 16 -20.16 31.88 -18.46
CA LEU A 16 -19.46 30.93 -19.32
C LEU A 16 -17.94 30.81 -19.03
N ALA A 17 -17.31 31.92 -18.61
CA ALA A 17 -15.89 31.92 -18.25
C ALA A 17 -15.63 31.18 -16.92
N VAL A 18 -16.56 31.24 -15.96
CA VAL A 18 -16.43 30.54 -14.67
C VAL A 18 -16.64 29.03 -14.79
N LEU A 19 -17.40 28.57 -15.79
CA LEU A 19 -17.67 27.13 -16.01
C LEU A 19 -16.47 26.34 -16.59
N ASN A 20 -15.43 27.01 -17.09
CA ASN A 20 -14.22 26.36 -17.58
C ASN A 20 -13.18 26.07 -16.48
N GLY A 21 -13.46 26.37 -15.21
CA GLY A 21 -12.54 26.24 -14.08
C GLY A 21 -12.48 24.86 -13.42
N CYS A 22 -13.28 23.87 -13.86
CA CYS A 22 -13.17 22.50 -13.34
C CYS A 22 -11.97 21.76 -13.95
N LYS A 23 -10.75 22.11 -13.57
CA LYS A 23 -9.63 21.18 -13.57
C LYS A 23 -10.03 20.05 -12.63
N ILE A 24 -10.27 18.88 -13.17
CA ILE A 24 -10.56 17.65 -12.44
C ILE A 24 -9.40 17.42 -11.47
N TYR A 25 -9.63 17.72 -10.20
CA TYR A 25 -8.74 17.32 -9.12
C TYR A 25 -8.90 15.81 -8.99
N SER A 26 -7.97 15.06 -9.57
CA SER A 26 -7.89 13.62 -9.37
C SER A 26 -7.42 13.38 -7.92
N PHE A 27 -8.36 13.01 -7.07
CA PHE A 27 -8.09 12.58 -5.69
C PHE A 27 -7.60 11.12 -5.69
N THR A 28 -6.58 10.81 -6.47
CA THR A 28 -5.76 9.63 -6.20
C THR A 28 -4.80 10.06 -5.12
N GLY A 29 -4.98 9.59 -3.89
CA GLY A 29 -4.15 9.94 -2.73
C GLY A 29 -2.69 9.47 -2.82
N THR A 30 -2.11 9.52 -4.02
CA THR A 30 -0.73 9.21 -4.33
C THR A 30 0.02 10.49 -4.64
N THR A 31 1.15 10.71 -3.97
CA THR A 31 2.07 11.83 -4.20
C THR A 31 3.13 11.53 -5.26
N LEU A 32 2.94 10.44 -6.00
CA LEU A 32 3.86 10.04 -7.07
C LEU A 32 4.05 11.17 -8.10
N SER A 33 5.30 11.45 -8.44
CA SER A 33 5.65 12.42 -9.50
C SER A 33 4.93 12.06 -10.80
N ALA A 34 4.45 13.08 -11.52
CA ALA A 34 3.79 12.90 -12.82
C ALA A 34 4.70 12.26 -13.88
N ASP A 35 6.01 12.23 -13.63
CA ASP A 35 7.03 11.62 -14.51
C ASP A 35 7.08 10.10 -14.38
N LEU A 36 6.62 9.53 -13.26
CA LEU A 36 6.54 8.10 -13.04
C LEU A 36 5.39 7.49 -13.84
N LYS A 37 5.69 6.51 -14.69
CA LYS A 37 4.72 5.84 -15.57
C LYS A 37 4.59 4.35 -15.29
N THR A 38 5.64 3.75 -14.75
CA THR A 38 5.73 2.29 -14.63
C THR A 38 6.28 1.86 -13.28
N PHE A 39 5.88 0.67 -12.84
CA PHE A 39 6.45 0.01 -11.69
C PHE A 39 6.82 -1.43 -11.99
N SER A 40 7.81 -1.95 -11.27
CA SER A 40 8.19 -3.35 -11.31
C SER A 40 8.35 -3.89 -9.89
N ILE A 41 8.00 -5.16 -9.72
CA ILE A 41 8.16 -5.89 -8.47
C ILE A 41 8.95 -7.15 -8.79
N GLN A 42 10.13 -7.29 -8.21
CA GLN A 42 10.83 -8.56 -8.19
C GLN A 42 10.13 -9.46 -7.16
N ASN A 43 9.90 -10.73 -7.50
CA ASN A 43 9.21 -11.64 -6.59
C ASN A 43 9.93 -11.72 -5.24
N PHE A 44 9.23 -11.32 -4.18
CA PHE A 44 9.71 -11.45 -2.82
C PHE A 44 9.89 -12.92 -2.47
N SER A 45 11.04 -13.24 -1.94
CA SER A 45 11.37 -14.62 -1.54
C SER A 45 10.90 -14.92 -0.12
N MET A 46 10.80 -16.21 0.20
CA MET A 46 10.53 -16.68 1.55
C MET A 46 11.87 -17.03 2.22
N ALA A 47 12.35 -16.14 3.09
CA ALA A 47 13.57 -16.34 3.89
C ALA A 47 13.26 -16.73 5.34
N ALA A 48 12.03 -16.48 5.82
CA ALA A 48 11.61 -16.86 7.16
C ALA A 48 11.52 -18.38 7.33
N ALA A 49 11.87 -18.86 8.51
CA ALA A 49 11.65 -20.24 8.93
C ALA A 49 10.17 -20.41 9.35
N GLY A 50 9.39 -21.15 8.56
CA GLY A 50 7.98 -21.42 8.82
C GLY A 50 7.01 -20.57 8.01
N GLY A 51 5.70 -20.73 8.30
CA GLY A 51 4.61 -20.10 7.55
C GLY A 51 4.11 -20.93 6.35
N PRO A 52 2.97 -20.53 5.77
CA PRO A 52 2.37 -21.21 4.62
C PRO A 52 3.30 -21.20 3.41
N GLN A 53 3.41 -22.33 2.70
CA GLN A 53 4.28 -22.47 1.51
C GLN A 53 3.97 -21.46 0.40
N ASN A 54 2.71 -21.03 0.30
CA ASN A 54 2.27 -20.07 -0.72
C ASN A 54 2.29 -18.62 -0.23
N MET A 55 2.83 -18.33 0.97
CA MET A 55 2.75 -17.00 1.56
C MET A 55 3.46 -15.93 0.72
N SER A 56 4.65 -16.23 0.21
CA SER A 56 5.38 -15.29 -0.66
C SER A 56 4.63 -15.04 -1.98
N LEU A 57 4.05 -16.08 -2.59
CA LEU A 57 3.24 -15.93 -3.79
C LEU A 57 2.04 -15.02 -3.53
N THR A 58 1.29 -15.30 -2.46
CA THR A 58 0.12 -14.50 -2.07
C THR A 58 0.51 -13.04 -1.77
N PHE A 59 1.65 -12.81 -1.11
CA PHE A 59 2.16 -11.48 -0.85
C PHE A 59 2.47 -10.71 -2.14
N ASN A 60 3.19 -11.35 -3.08
CA ASN A 60 3.55 -10.76 -4.37
C ASN A 60 2.31 -10.37 -5.20
N GLU A 61 1.30 -11.25 -5.25
CA GLU A 61 0.04 -10.97 -5.94
C GLU A 61 -0.70 -9.79 -5.31
N LYS A 62 -0.84 -9.78 -3.97
CA LYS A 62 -1.49 -8.68 -3.24
C LYS A 62 -0.78 -7.34 -3.45
N LEU A 63 0.55 -7.33 -3.35
CA LEU A 63 1.35 -6.11 -3.55
C LEU A 63 1.17 -5.55 -4.96
N LYS A 64 1.31 -6.39 -5.98
CA LYS A 64 1.12 -6.02 -7.38
C LYS A 64 -0.30 -5.50 -7.64
N GLU A 65 -1.32 -6.22 -7.18
CA GLU A 65 -2.72 -5.84 -7.35
C GLU A 65 -3.01 -4.50 -6.65
N TYR A 66 -2.45 -4.29 -5.47
CA TYR A 66 -2.64 -3.04 -4.72
C TYR A 66 -2.08 -1.83 -5.47
N TYR A 67 -0.87 -1.94 -6.05
CA TYR A 67 -0.30 -0.88 -6.88
C TYR A 67 -1.12 -0.62 -8.15
N GLN A 68 -1.57 -1.67 -8.83
CA GLN A 68 -2.39 -1.54 -10.04
C GLN A 68 -3.74 -0.86 -9.79
N ARG A 69 -4.33 -1.07 -8.62
CA ARG A 69 -5.63 -0.47 -8.26
C ARG A 69 -5.53 0.96 -7.76
N ASN A 70 -4.44 1.29 -7.08
CA ASN A 70 -4.31 2.56 -6.34
C ASN A 70 -3.37 3.56 -7.01
N THR A 71 -2.76 3.23 -8.14
CA THR A 71 -1.93 4.15 -8.92
C THR A 71 -2.29 4.12 -10.40
N SER A 72 -1.84 5.11 -11.15
CA SER A 72 -1.91 5.13 -12.63
C SER A 72 -0.72 4.40 -13.29
N LEU A 73 0.20 3.84 -12.49
CA LEU A 73 1.40 3.19 -13.00
C LEU A 73 1.09 1.88 -13.71
N LYS A 74 1.80 1.63 -14.81
CA LYS A 74 1.70 0.37 -15.55
C LYS A 74 2.74 -0.62 -15.03
N PHE A 75 2.30 -1.85 -14.78
CA PHE A 75 3.21 -2.91 -14.38
C PHE A 75 4.15 -3.32 -15.52
N LYS A 76 5.43 -3.47 -15.20
CA LYS A 76 6.45 -4.10 -16.03
C LYS A 76 7.07 -5.26 -15.25
N ASN A 77 7.48 -6.32 -15.94
CA ASN A 77 8.15 -7.43 -15.27
C ASN A 77 9.52 -7.04 -14.69
N THR A 78 10.22 -6.13 -15.38
CA THR A 78 11.53 -5.62 -14.99
C THR A 78 11.64 -4.14 -15.39
N ASP A 79 12.57 -3.43 -14.77
CA ASP A 79 12.99 -2.09 -15.21
C ASP A 79 11.86 -1.05 -15.23
N GLY A 80 10.98 -1.07 -14.22
CA GLY A 80 10.02 0.01 -13.95
C GLY A 80 10.71 1.30 -13.51
N ASP A 81 9.99 2.43 -13.57
CA ASP A 81 10.47 3.72 -13.05
C ASP A 81 10.63 3.66 -11.54
N ILE A 82 9.75 2.93 -10.86
CA ILE A 82 9.95 2.48 -9.49
C ILE A 82 10.08 0.97 -9.44
N HIS A 83 10.92 0.50 -8.54
CA HIS A 83 11.21 -0.92 -8.37
C HIS A 83 11.15 -1.31 -6.90
N LEU A 84 10.49 -2.45 -6.63
CA LEU A 84 10.42 -3.07 -5.31
C LEU A 84 11.01 -4.47 -5.38
N GLU A 85 11.87 -4.80 -4.42
CA GLU A 85 12.41 -6.15 -4.21
C GLU A 85 12.55 -6.42 -2.71
N GLY A 86 12.66 -7.68 -2.30
CA GLY A 86 12.84 -8.02 -0.90
C GLY A 86 12.52 -9.46 -0.55
N SER A 87 12.30 -9.69 0.73
CA SER A 87 11.98 -11.02 1.25
C SER A 87 11.13 -10.97 2.51
N ILE A 88 10.36 -12.03 2.76
CA ILE A 88 9.70 -12.27 4.04
C ILE A 88 10.75 -12.90 4.96
N ILE A 89 11.21 -12.13 5.96
CA ILE A 89 12.35 -12.48 6.81
C ILE A 89 11.97 -13.10 8.16
N ALA A 90 10.73 -12.85 8.64
CA ALA A 90 10.26 -13.43 9.88
C ALA A 90 8.80 -13.90 9.79
N TYR A 91 8.52 -15.00 10.46
CA TYR A 91 7.21 -15.57 10.75
C TYR A 91 7.25 -16.14 12.16
N GLU A 92 6.76 -15.38 13.13
CA GLU A 92 7.02 -15.63 14.56
C GLU A 92 5.73 -15.75 15.36
N LEU A 93 5.66 -16.79 16.18
CA LEU A 93 4.59 -16.99 17.17
C LEU A 93 5.14 -16.70 18.55
N SER A 94 4.52 -15.79 19.28
CA SER A 94 4.88 -15.46 20.65
C SER A 94 3.65 -15.37 21.57
N PRO A 95 3.77 -15.76 22.84
CA PRO A 95 2.72 -15.52 23.82
C PRO A 95 2.65 -14.04 24.18
N VAL A 96 1.44 -13.51 24.34
CA VAL A 96 1.20 -12.14 24.82
C VAL A 96 0.95 -12.22 26.32
N SER A 97 1.78 -11.50 27.10
CA SER A 97 1.59 -11.42 28.56
C SER A 97 0.27 -10.72 28.86
N ALA A 98 -0.58 -11.40 29.67
CA ALA A 98 -1.81 -10.79 30.16
C ALA A 98 -1.47 -9.57 31.04
N THR A 99 -2.06 -8.43 30.74
CA THR A 99 -2.05 -7.26 31.64
C THR A 99 -3.13 -7.42 32.72
N ALA A 100 -2.96 -6.74 33.85
CA ALA A 100 -3.92 -6.82 34.96
C ALA A 100 -5.32 -6.33 34.47
N GLY A 101 -6.24 -7.30 34.28
CA GLY A 101 -7.58 -7.07 33.74
C GLY A 101 -7.92 -7.88 32.48
N ASP A 102 -6.95 -8.44 31.77
CA ASP A 102 -7.17 -9.35 30.66
C ASP A 102 -7.66 -10.72 31.15
N ARG A 103 -8.79 -11.15 30.59
CA ARG A 103 -9.45 -12.41 30.98
C ARG A 103 -9.02 -13.61 30.16
N ALA A 104 -8.26 -13.42 29.10
CA ALA A 104 -7.84 -14.49 28.21
C ALA A 104 -6.37 -14.34 27.84
N ALA A 105 -5.65 -15.45 27.87
CA ALA A 105 -4.28 -15.51 27.35
C ALA A 105 -4.32 -15.49 25.82
N MET A 106 -3.43 -14.71 25.23
CA MET A 106 -3.36 -14.52 23.78
C MET A 106 -2.02 -14.99 23.23
N ASN A 107 -2.01 -15.39 21.98
CA ASN A 107 -0.82 -15.57 21.17
C ASN A 107 -0.76 -14.46 20.11
N ARG A 108 0.44 -14.12 19.68
CA ARG A 108 0.70 -13.15 18.62
C ARG A 108 1.42 -13.82 17.46
N LEU A 109 0.87 -13.67 16.27
CA LEU A 109 1.54 -14.01 15.03
C LEU A 109 2.11 -12.73 14.42
N THR A 110 3.43 -12.67 14.25
CA THR A 110 4.15 -11.54 13.65
C THR A 110 4.78 -11.96 12.32
N ILE A 111 4.62 -11.12 11.29
CA ILE A 111 5.31 -11.30 10.00
C ILE A 111 6.11 -10.03 9.72
N THR A 112 7.37 -10.22 9.28
CA THR A 112 8.26 -9.13 8.88
C THR A 112 8.71 -9.32 7.46
N VAL A 113 8.65 -8.24 6.67
CA VAL A 113 9.10 -8.18 5.27
C VAL A 113 10.17 -7.10 5.18
N GLU A 114 11.33 -7.48 4.67
CA GLU A 114 12.37 -6.56 4.25
C GLU A 114 12.07 -6.09 2.82
N VAL A 115 12.12 -4.77 2.61
CA VAL A 115 11.79 -4.14 1.33
C VAL A 115 12.90 -3.17 0.95
N LYS A 116 13.42 -3.35 -0.25
CA LYS A 116 14.24 -2.38 -0.94
C LYS A 116 13.40 -1.71 -2.02
N PHE A 117 13.32 -0.39 -1.96
CA PHE A 117 12.62 0.47 -2.90
C PHE A 117 13.61 1.35 -3.64
N VAL A 118 13.46 1.43 -4.94
CA VAL A 118 14.29 2.27 -5.83
C VAL A 118 13.38 3.12 -6.70
N ASN A 119 13.61 4.43 -6.71
CA ASN A 119 12.95 5.39 -7.57
C ASN A 119 13.96 6.01 -8.54
N LYS A 120 13.91 5.61 -9.83
CA LYS A 120 14.85 6.09 -10.86
C LYS A 120 14.75 7.59 -11.15
N THR A 121 13.65 8.23 -10.78
CA THR A 121 13.47 9.68 -11.01
C THR A 121 13.89 10.51 -9.82
N ASN A 122 14.01 9.90 -8.62
CA ASN A 122 14.43 10.56 -7.40
C ASN A 122 15.13 9.59 -6.44
N GLU A 123 16.43 9.44 -6.56
CA GLU A 123 17.25 8.55 -5.72
C GLU A 123 17.19 8.91 -4.22
N GLN A 124 16.73 10.11 -3.84
CA GLN A 124 16.58 10.50 -2.44
C GLN A 124 15.40 9.76 -1.75
N GLU A 125 14.52 9.17 -2.52
CA GLU A 125 13.41 8.35 -2.02
C GLU A 125 13.76 6.88 -1.86
N ASP A 126 14.94 6.47 -2.31
CA ASP A 126 15.41 5.09 -2.19
C ASP A 126 15.56 4.71 -0.71
N PHE A 127 15.13 3.51 -0.38
CA PHE A 127 15.33 2.97 0.97
C PHE A 127 15.40 1.45 0.97
N GLU A 128 15.97 0.94 2.06
CA GLU A 128 15.90 -0.47 2.44
C GLU A 128 15.49 -0.53 3.90
N LYS A 129 14.32 -1.12 4.19
CA LYS A 129 13.81 -1.20 5.55
C LYS A 129 12.85 -2.36 5.76
N GLU A 130 12.66 -2.73 7.02
CA GLU A 130 11.73 -3.75 7.46
C GLU A 130 10.33 -3.17 7.73
N PHE A 131 9.32 -3.92 7.32
CA PHE A 131 7.92 -3.69 7.64
C PHE A 131 7.42 -4.87 8.46
N THR A 132 6.93 -4.59 9.64
CA THR A 132 6.41 -5.61 10.57
C THR A 132 4.95 -5.35 10.86
N PHE A 133 4.16 -6.41 10.88
CA PHE A 133 2.78 -6.36 11.36
C PHE A 133 2.41 -7.66 12.06
N TYR A 134 1.45 -7.57 12.98
CA TYR A 134 1.03 -8.71 13.78
C TYR A 134 -0.49 -8.78 13.96
N GLN A 135 -0.97 -9.97 14.33
CA GLN A 135 -2.33 -10.20 14.78
C GLN A 135 -2.31 -11.11 16.02
N ASP A 136 -3.12 -10.74 17.00
CA ASP A 136 -3.31 -11.51 18.21
C ASP A 136 -4.52 -12.46 18.04
N PHE A 137 -4.44 -13.64 18.67
CA PHE A 137 -5.49 -14.64 18.68
C PHE A 137 -5.52 -15.42 20.00
N PRO A 138 -6.68 -15.99 20.42
CA PRO A 138 -6.80 -16.72 21.67
C PRO A 138 -5.86 -17.92 21.76
N GLN A 139 -5.27 -18.18 22.92
CA GLN A 139 -4.38 -19.34 23.14
C GLN A 139 -5.09 -20.68 22.99
N GLU A 140 -6.42 -20.73 23.19
CA GLU A 140 -7.19 -21.94 23.00
C GLU A 140 -7.27 -22.36 21.52
N GLN A 141 -7.04 -21.44 20.60
CA GLN A 141 -7.00 -21.71 19.17
C GLN A 141 -5.58 -22.11 18.75
N SER A 142 -5.45 -23.22 18.02
CA SER A 142 -4.16 -23.59 17.44
C SER A 142 -3.77 -22.66 16.30
N LEU A 143 -2.45 -22.50 16.07
CA LEU A 143 -1.95 -21.70 14.94
C LEU A 143 -2.51 -22.20 13.60
N THR A 144 -2.58 -23.50 13.40
CA THR A 144 -3.11 -24.11 12.15
C THR A 144 -4.58 -23.71 11.89
N GLN A 145 -5.38 -23.49 12.93
CA GLN A 145 -6.75 -23.00 12.80
C GLN A 145 -6.83 -21.49 12.56
N ALA A 146 -5.93 -20.72 13.16
CA ALA A 146 -5.91 -19.26 13.09
C ALA A 146 -5.24 -18.76 11.79
N GLU A 147 -4.18 -19.41 11.33
CA GLU A 147 -3.32 -19.03 10.21
C GLU A 147 -4.08 -18.67 8.92
N PRO A 148 -5.08 -19.44 8.44
CA PRO A 148 -5.81 -19.09 7.21
C PRO A 148 -6.57 -17.76 7.29
N ILE A 149 -6.84 -17.27 8.50
CA ILE A 149 -7.54 -16.02 8.75
C ILE A 149 -6.55 -14.88 9.02
N LEU A 150 -5.50 -15.17 9.80
CA LEU A 150 -4.54 -14.16 10.27
C LEU A 150 -3.56 -13.74 9.19
N VAL A 151 -2.98 -14.71 8.46
CA VAL A 151 -1.96 -14.43 7.46
C VAL A 151 -2.47 -13.46 6.39
N PRO A 152 -3.63 -13.67 5.75
CA PRO A 152 -4.15 -12.72 4.78
C PRO A 152 -4.31 -11.30 5.35
N LYS A 153 -4.78 -11.14 6.59
CA LYS A 153 -4.95 -9.83 7.25
C LYS A 153 -3.62 -9.14 7.51
N ILE A 154 -2.61 -9.90 7.95
CA ILE A 154 -1.27 -9.37 8.19
C ILE A 154 -0.65 -8.92 6.86
N LEU A 155 -0.76 -9.75 5.81
CA LEU A 155 -0.23 -9.41 4.48
C LEU A 155 -0.92 -8.17 3.88
N ASP A 156 -2.24 -8.02 4.04
CA ASP A 156 -2.97 -6.84 3.57
C ASP A 156 -2.45 -5.56 4.24
N GLN A 157 -2.18 -5.63 5.55
CA GLN A 157 -1.66 -4.48 6.28
C GLN A 157 -0.19 -4.17 5.93
N LEU A 158 0.64 -5.19 5.73
CA LEU A 158 2.01 -5.02 5.27
C LEU A 158 2.05 -4.36 3.89
N VAL A 159 1.21 -4.83 2.95
CA VAL A 159 1.07 -4.22 1.61
C VAL A 159 0.65 -2.76 1.70
N LEU A 160 -0.33 -2.43 2.56
CA LEU A 160 -0.76 -1.06 2.80
C LEU A 160 0.37 -0.18 3.35
N ASN A 161 1.13 -0.68 4.33
CA ASN A 161 2.24 0.05 4.95
C ASN A 161 3.38 0.31 3.95
N ILE A 162 3.72 -0.69 3.12
CA ILE A 162 4.72 -0.56 2.05
C ILE A 162 4.25 0.47 1.04
N PHE A 163 3.01 0.36 0.56
CA PHE A 163 2.43 1.30 -0.39
C PHE A 163 2.45 2.74 0.14
N ASN A 164 2.05 2.95 1.39
CA ASN A 164 2.06 4.27 2.02
C ASN A 164 3.47 4.86 2.12
N SER A 165 4.49 4.01 2.28
CA SER A 165 5.88 4.45 2.37
C SER A 165 6.53 4.74 1.02
N THR A 166 5.93 4.28 -0.10
CA THR A 166 6.52 4.35 -1.44
C THR A 166 5.72 5.21 -2.42
N ALA A 167 4.39 5.15 -2.34
CA ALA A 167 3.50 5.79 -3.31
C ALA A 167 2.56 6.85 -2.70
N ALA A 168 2.43 6.89 -1.37
CA ALA A 168 1.55 7.80 -0.65
C ALA A 168 2.29 8.53 0.49
N SER A 169 3.61 8.73 0.38
CA SER A 169 4.38 9.49 1.38
C SER A 169 3.93 10.96 1.37
N TRP A 170 3.45 11.40 2.50
CA TRP A 170 2.95 12.75 2.79
C TRP A 170 4.08 13.67 3.23
#